data_46cb5c6ae30a81dea1a189c84350ef52
#
_entry.id   46cb5c6ae30a81dea1a189c84350ef52
#
_cell.length_a   1.000
_cell.length_b   1.000
_cell.length_c   1.000
_cell.angle_alpha   90.00
_cell.angle_beta   90.00
_cell.angle_gamma   90.00
#
_symmetry.space_group_name_H-M   'P 1'
#
loop_
_entity.id
_entity.type
_entity.pdbx_description
1 polymer ?
#
loop_
_entity_poly.entity_id
_entity_poly.type
_entity_poly.pdbx_seq_one_letter_code
_entity_poly.pdbx_strand_id
1 'polypeptide(L)'
;VFRPDDVIRIDPDKFEKKEITLNEYLELFQQYPSLGFDAYQRLYAALRMFGTEEPKKPWKPKRWKFLDDRIESPWKRAGATSPFEIYLYGIEEPVNEIMRYLEDACINRDAQSRFFILIGPPSSAKTDLINLMSYTLDGFGTLPEGELYTVKFNLKENSDLFYGLEEVICPAHENPLNFLPRDKVRELLKKVNEELSFTDEFDTVCIGCPHCSLNE
;
A
#
# COMPACT_ATOMS: atom_id res chain seq x y z
N VAL A 1 -8.87 -4.12 13.30
CA VAL A 1 -7.79 -3.48 12.52
C VAL A 1 -7.44 -4.41 11.38
N PHE A 2 -7.65 -3.95 10.15
CA PHE A 2 -7.21 -4.68 8.96
C PHE A 2 -5.69 -4.90 9.08
N ARG A 3 -5.26 -6.15 9.09
CA ARG A 3 -3.84 -6.48 9.10
C ARG A 3 -3.40 -6.68 7.67
N PRO A 4 -2.26 -6.11 7.26
CA PRO A 4 -1.69 -6.37 5.94
C PRO A 4 -1.45 -7.87 5.64
N ASP A 5 -1.52 -8.72 6.67
CA ASP A 5 -1.49 -10.17 6.55
C ASP A 5 -2.71 -10.75 5.84
N ASP A 6 -3.82 -10.00 5.89
CA ASP A 6 -5.12 -10.41 5.36
C ASP A 6 -5.30 -9.97 3.89
N VAL A 7 -4.20 -9.69 3.17
CA VAL A 7 -4.27 -9.34 1.74
C VAL A 7 -4.88 -10.48 0.95
N ILE A 8 -6.09 -10.24 0.47
CA ILE A 8 -6.78 -11.19 -0.40
C ILE A 8 -6.11 -11.17 -1.76
N ARG A 9 -5.61 -12.32 -2.20
CA ARG A 9 -4.97 -12.46 -3.51
C ARG A 9 -6.01 -12.36 -4.60
N ILE A 10 -5.76 -11.48 -5.54
CA ILE A 10 -6.58 -11.30 -6.73
C ILE A 10 -5.99 -12.15 -7.85
N ASP A 11 -6.82 -12.89 -8.56
CA ASP A 11 -6.40 -13.62 -9.75
C ASP A 11 -6.09 -12.61 -10.87
N PRO A 12 -4.81 -12.46 -11.31
CA PRO A 12 -4.43 -11.47 -12.31
C PRO A 12 -5.19 -11.62 -13.62
N ASP A 13 -5.58 -12.85 -13.98
CA ASP A 13 -6.30 -13.13 -15.23
C ASP A 13 -7.75 -12.63 -15.20
N LYS A 14 -8.28 -12.35 -14.00
CA LYS A 14 -9.62 -11.81 -13.79
C LYS A 14 -9.65 -10.32 -13.54
N PHE A 15 -8.48 -9.71 -13.35
CA PHE A 15 -8.36 -8.31 -13.03
C PHE A 15 -7.86 -7.51 -14.23
N GLU A 16 -8.74 -6.75 -14.85
CA GLU A 16 -8.43 -5.92 -16.02
C GLU A 16 -8.31 -4.45 -15.59
N LYS A 17 -7.14 -3.86 -15.86
CA LYS A 17 -6.92 -2.41 -15.65
C LYS A 17 -7.82 -1.61 -16.57
N LYS A 18 -8.77 -0.86 -16.01
CA LYS A 18 -9.68 -0.01 -16.78
C LYS A 18 -10.15 1.19 -16.00
N GLU A 19 -10.66 2.16 -16.73
CA GLU A 19 -11.44 3.23 -16.12
C GLU A 19 -12.76 2.64 -15.61
N ILE A 20 -13.03 2.86 -14.33
CA ILE A 20 -14.23 2.39 -13.65
C ILE A 20 -14.95 3.57 -13.00
N THR A 21 -16.24 3.43 -12.81
CA THR A 21 -17.01 4.42 -12.05
C THR A 21 -16.67 4.35 -10.56
N LEU A 22 -16.96 5.43 -9.82
CA LEU A 22 -16.77 5.44 -8.37
C LEU A 22 -17.56 4.30 -7.69
N ASN A 23 -18.78 3.99 -8.16
CA ASN A 23 -19.57 2.91 -7.58
C ASN A 23 -18.92 1.53 -7.81
N GLU A 24 -18.43 1.27 -9.02
CA GLU A 24 -17.68 0.03 -9.32
C GLU A 24 -16.40 -0.06 -8.48
N TYR A 25 -15.70 1.06 -8.27
CA TYR A 25 -14.55 1.09 -7.37
C TYR A 25 -14.93 0.73 -5.93
N LEU A 26 -16.05 1.23 -5.43
CA LEU A 26 -16.50 0.93 -4.07
C LEU A 26 -16.91 -0.53 -3.90
N GLU A 27 -17.53 -1.14 -4.92
CA GLU A 27 -17.82 -2.57 -4.94
C GLU A 27 -16.53 -3.39 -4.96
N LEU A 28 -15.56 -2.98 -5.79
CA LEU A 28 -14.26 -3.62 -5.86
C LEU A 28 -13.50 -3.49 -4.53
N PHE A 29 -13.55 -2.33 -3.89
CA PHE A 29 -12.95 -2.11 -2.58
C PHE A 29 -13.55 -2.99 -1.49
N GLN A 30 -14.87 -3.24 -1.50
CA GLN A 30 -15.51 -4.16 -0.55
C GLN A 30 -14.98 -5.59 -0.71
N GLN A 31 -14.68 -6.01 -1.92
CA GLN A 31 -14.10 -7.33 -2.19
C GLN A 31 -12.60 -7.38 -1.90
N TYR A 32 -11.88 -6.30 -2.18
CA TYR A 32 -10.42 -6.21 -2.09
C TYR A 32 -10.00 -4.94 -1.33
N PRO A 33 -10.06 -4.94 -0.01
CA PRO A 33 -9.75 -3.76 0.82
C PRO A 33 -8.32 -3.24 0.67
N SER A 34 -7.40 -4.05 0.16
CA SER A 34 -6.01 -3.65 -0.12
C SER A 34 -5.91 -2.47 -1.10
N LEU A 35 -6.93 -2.26 -1.95
CA LEU A 35 -7.01 -1.11 -2.87
C LEU A 35 -7.14 0.24 -2.13
N GLY A 36 -7.55 0.21 -0.87
CA GLY A 36 -7.63 1.38 0.01
C GLY A 36 -6.44 1.57 0.94
N PHE A 37 -5.40 0.76 0.84
CA PHE A 37 -4.22 0.85 1.70
C PHE A 37 -3.51 2.20 1.59
N ASP A 38 -3.13 2.75 2.73
CA ASP A 38 -2.21 3.86 2.82
C ASP A 38 -0.76 3.44 2.49
N ALA A 39 0.15 4.40 2.47
CA ALA A 39 1.56 4.15 2.12
C ALA A 39 2.25 3.16 3.07
N TYR A 40 1.95 3.23 4.37
CA TYR A 40 2.53 2.34 5.38
C TYR A 40 2.01 0.91 5.24
N GLN A 41 0.70 0.77 5.07
CA GLN A 41 0.04 -0.51 4.85
C GLN A 41 0.53 -1.18 3.57
N ARG A 42 0.66 -0.42 2.48
CA ARG A 42 1.19 -0.91 1.19
C ARG A 42 2.62 -1.39 1.32
N LEU A 43 3.51 -0.59 1.92
CA LEU A 43 4.90 -0.97 2.10
C LEU A 43 5.03 -2.21 2.99
N TYR A 44 4.32 -2.24 4.11
CA TYR A 44 4.34 -3.39 5.02
C TYR A 44 3.82 -4.65 4.34
N ALA A 45 2.69 -4.58 3.62
CA ALA A 45 2.14 -5.70 2.86
C ALA A 45 3.13 -6.20 1.80
N ALA A 46 3.73 -5.31 1.03
CA ALA A 46 4.72 -5.64 0.01
C ALA A 46 5.92 -6.41 0.59
N LEU A 47 6.50 -5.93 1.68
CA LEU A 47 7.64 -6.58 2.34
C LEU A 47 7.25 -7.95 2.93
N ARG A 48 6.06 -8.07 3.50
CA ARG A 48 5.59 -9.32 4.08
C ARG A 48 5.29 -10.41 3.07
N MET A 49 4.94 -10.06 1.85
CA MET A 49 4.64 -11.04 0.79
C MET A 49 5.80 -12.00 0.51
N PHE A 50 7.04 -11.60 0.79
CA PHE A 50 8.20 -12.49 0.69
C PHE A 50 8.27 -13.54 1.80
N GLY A 51 7.61 -13.27 2.93
CA GLY A 51 7.70 -14.10 4.11
C GLY A 51 9.04 -14.01 4.83
N THR A 52 9.25 -14.95 5.72
CA THR A 52 10.43 -14.98 6.59
C THR A 52 11.08 -16.36 6.58
N GLU A 53 12.36 -16.37 6.95
CA GLU A 53 13.10 -17.59 7.24
C GLU A 53 13.11 -17.80 8.76
N GLU A 54 12.79 -19.02 9.18
CA GLU A 54 12.93 -19.40 10.58
C GLU A 54 14.42 -19.37 10.98
N PRO A 55 14.72 -18.76 12.13
CA PRO A 55 16.09 -18.68 12.60
C PRO A 55 16.62 -20.09 12.91
N LYS A 56 17.76 -20.44 12.35
CA LYS A 56 18.43 -21.74 12.60
C LYS A 56 18.80 -21.96 14.08
N LYS A 57 18.77 -20.90 14.90
CA LYS A 57 19.06 -20.90 16.34
C LYS A 57 18.13 -19.94 17.07
N PRO A 58 17.64 -20.27 18.27
CA PRO A 58 16.63 -19.49 18.99
C PRO A 58 17.04 -18.03 19.29
N TRP A 59 18.34 -17.77 19.38
CA TRP A 59 18.87 -16.42 19.68
C TRP A 59 19.21 -15.60 18.45
N LYS A 60 19.03 -16.15 17.23
CA LYS A 60 19.21 -15.35 16.01
C LYS A 60 17.94 -14.60 15.68
N PRO A 61 18.06 -13.35 15.23
CA PRO A 61 16.90 -12.60 14.77
C PRO A 61 16.25 -13.27 13.56
N LYS A 62 14.95 -13.08 13.44
CA LYS A 62 14.15 -13.48 12.28
C LYS A 62 14.69 -12.76 11.06
N ARG A 63 14.84 -13.49 9.95
CA ARG A 63 15.28 -12.95 8.67
C ARG A 63 14.12 -12.81 7.70
N TRP A 64 14.00 -11.66 7.11
CA TRP A 64 13.03 -11.38 6.06
C TRP A 64 13.61 -11.78 4.69
N LYS A 65 12.82 -12.49 3.90
CA LYS A 65 13.28 -13.02 2.60
C LYS A 65 13.47 -11.93 1.56
N PHE A 66 12.80 -10.78 1.68
CA PHE A 66 13.01 -9.66 0.76
C PHE A 66 14.44 -9.10 0.78
N LEU A 67 15.24 -9.40 1.80
CA LEU A 67 16.66 -9.02 1.89
C LEU A 67 17.57 -9.75 0.90
N ASP A 68 17.03 -10.70 0.17
CA ASP A 68 17.73 -11.47 -0.86
C ASP A 68 16.90 -11.41 -2.15
N ASP A 69 17.31 -10.59 -3.11
CA ASP A 69 16.61 -10.42 -4.37
C ASP A 69 16.72 -11.65 -5.30
N ARG A 70 17.60 -12.63 -4.97
CA ARG A 70 17.67 -13.93 -5.63
C ARG A 70 16.47 -14.81 -5.30
N ILE A 71 15.79 -14.54 -4.18
CA ILE A 71 14.54 -15.20 -3.81
C ILE A 71 13.46 -14.77 -4.79
N GLU A 72 12.73 -15.75 -5.31
CA GLU A 72 11.66 -15.49 -6.27
C GLU A 72 10.60 -14.55 -5.65
N SER A 73 10.52 -13.33 -6.18
CA SER A 73 9.53 -12.36 -5.75
C SER A 73 8.14 -12.70 -6.29
N PRO A 74 7.07 -12.38 -5.55
CA PRO A 74 5.71 -12.64 -6.01
C PRO A 74 5.38 -12.03 -7.38
N TRP A 75 6.05 -10.93 -7.75
CA TRP A 75 5.87 -10.20 -9.00
C TRP A 75 6.86 -10.58 -10.11
N LYS A 76 7.84 -11.44 -9.90
CA LYS A 76 8.69 -11.94 -10.98
C LYS A 76 7.89 -12.61 -12.11
N ARG A 77 6.74 -13.18 -11.78
CA ARG A 77 5.80 -13.73 -12.77
C ARG A 77 5.23 -12.67 -13.72
N ALA A 78 5.18 -11.40 -13.29
CA ALA A 78 4.75 -10.27 -14.11
C ALA A 78 5.89 -9.66 -14.96
N GLY A 79 7.06 -10.32 -15.03
CA GLY A 79 8.20 -9.87 -15.83
C GLY A 79 9.04 -8.75 -15.19
N ALA A 80 8.74 -8.35 -13.96
CA ALA A 80 9.56 -7.39 -13.23
C ALA A 80 10.81 -8.09 -12.67
N THR A 81 11.97 -7.73 -13.18
CA THR A 81 13.27 -8.18 -12.67
C THR A 81 13.89 -7.08 -11.83
N SER A 82 14.47 -7.43 -10.67
CA SER A 82 15.29 -6.49 -9.91
C SER A 82 16.46 -6.03 -10.78
N PRO A 83 16.70 -4.72 -10.91
CA PRO A 83 17.89 -4.22 -11.57
C PRO A 83 19.16 -4.41 -10.73
N PHE A 84 19.03 -4.89 -9.50
CA PHE A 84 20.10 -5.00 -8.52
C PHE A 84 20.22 -6.46 -8.04
N GLU A 85 21.42 -7.00 -8.07
CA GLU A 85 21.75 -8.25 -7.36
C GLU A 85 22.12 -7.91 -5.91
N ILE A 86 21.12 -7.54 -5.10
CA ILE A 86 21.32 -7.14 -3.70
C ILE A 86 21.08 -8.33 -2.78
N TYR A 87 22.06 -8.61 -1.96
CA TYR A 87 21.96 -9.55 -0.86
C TYR A 87 22.47 -8.91 0.41
N LEU A 88 21.55 -8.63 1.33
CA LEU A 88 21.85 -8.00 2.59
C LEU A 88 21.90 -9.03 3.71
N TYR A 89 23.01 -9.04 4.45
CA TYR A 89 23.24 -9.96 5.56
C TYR A 89 23.80 -9.22 6.78
N GLY A 90 23.38 -9.63 7.98
CA GLY A 90 23.85 -9.06 9.23
C GLY A 90 23.12 -7.78 9.66
N ILE A 91 22.02 -7.43 9.00
CA ILE A 91 21.17 -6.29 9.32
C ILE A 91 19.76 -6.71 9.77
N GLU A 92 19.60 -7.98 10.17
CA GLU A 92 18.30 -8.55 10.52
C GLU A 92 17.64 -7.81 11.70
N GLU A 93 18.39 -7.38 12.72
CA GLU A 93 17.84 -6.64 13.86
C GLU A 93 17.29 -5.26 13.45
N PRO A 94 18.06 -4.37 12.78
CA PRO A 94 17.51 -3.11 12.28
C PRO A 94 16.30 -3.29 11.38
N VAL A 95 16.29 -4.30 10.53
CA VAL A 95 15.15 -4.60 9.65
C VAL A 95 13.92 -5.04 10.46
N ASN A 96 14.10 -5.86 11.48
CA ASN A 96 13.00 -6.22 12.38
C ASN A 96 12.44 -5.02 13.14
N GLU A 97 13.26 -4.02 13.46
CA GLU A 97 12.77 -2.75 14.03
C GLU A 97 11.97 -1.93 13.01
N ILE A 98 12.43 -1.85 11.77
CA ILE A 98 11.67 -1.23 10.69
C ILE A 98 10.31 -1.91 10.51
N MET A 99 10.30 -3.24 10.45
CA MET A 99 9.06 -4.00 10.26
C MET A 99 8.08 -3.80 11.42
N ARG A 100 8.57 -3.73 12.67
CA ARG A 100 7.73 -3.40 13.83
C ARG A 100 7.18 -1.98 13.77
N TYR A 101 8.01 -1.02 13.34
CA TYR A 101 7.55 0.35 13.14
C TYR A 101 6.46 0.43 12.06
N LEU A 102 6.64 -0.25 10.93
CA LEU A 102 5.65 -0.29 9.87
C LEU A 102 4.35 -0.96 10.33
N GLU A 103 4.45 -2.05 11.08
CA GLU A 103 3.30 -2.73 11.67
C GLU A 103 2.52 -1.81 12.62
N ASP A 104 3.21 -1.09 13.50
CA ASP A 104 2.59 -0.09 14.39
C ASP A 104 1.96 1.04 13.56
N ALA A 105 2.64 1.54 12.53
CA ALA A 105 2.14 2.60 11.67
C ALA A 105 0.91 2.20 10.84
N CYS A 106 0.75 0.91 10.54
CA CYS A 106 -0.46 0.41 9.87
C CYS A 106 -1.72 0.55 10.73
N ILE A 107 -1.56 0.58 12.06
CA ILE A 107 -2.66 0.55 13.04
C ILE A 107 -2.81 1.91 13.73
N ASN A 108 -1.69 2.57 14.00
CA ASN A 108 -1.61 3.72 14.86
C ASN A 108 -1.13 4.97 14.11
N ARG A 109 -2.00 5.98 14.01
CA ARG A 109 -1.68 7.26 13.36
C ARG A 109 -0.58 8.05 14.04
N ASP A 110 -0.47 7.95 15.36
CA ASP A 110 0.61 8.61 16.08
C ASP A 110 1.97 8.04 15.66
N ALA A 111 2.03 6.76 15.32
CA ALA A 111 3.22 6.14 14.75
C ALA A 111 3.54 6.68 13.36
N GLN A 112 2.53 6.94 12.51
CA GLN A 112 2.71 7.52 11.18
C GLN A 112 3.30 8.92 11.21
N SER A 113 3.10 9.68 12.29
CA SER A 113 3.65 11.03 12.46
C SER A 113 5.12 11.04 12.93
N ARG A 114 5.70 9.89 13.27
CA ARG A 114 7.08 9.77 13.71
C ARG A 114 8.03 9.62 12.53
N PHE A 115 9.25 10.14 12.71
CA PHE A 115 10.34 9.93 11.76
C PHE A 115 11.10 8.65 12.10
N PHE A 116 11.35 7.82 11.08
CA PHE A 116 12.29 6.73 11.19
C PHE A 116 13.63 7.14 10.57
N ILE A 117 14.69 7.12 11.38
CA ILE A 117 16.01 7.59 10.96
C ILE A 117 16.99 6.41 10.96
N LEU A 118 17.57 6.13 9.79
CA LEU A 118 18.64 5.14 9.63
C LEU A 118 20.01 5.79 9.88
N ILE A 119 20.63 5.47 11.00
CA ILE A 119 21.97 5.97 11.38
C ILE A 119 22.98 4.82 11.28
N GLY A 120 24.11 5.08 10.69
CA GLY A 120 25.21 4.11 10.61
C GLY A 120 26.38 4.63 9.77
N PRO A 121 27.53 3.96 9.83
CA PRO A 121 28.71 4.36 9.08
C PRO A 121 28.50 4.28 7.56
N PRO A 122 29.37 4.90 6.76
CA PRO A 122 29.39 4.65 5.32
C PRO A 122 29.48 3.15 5.01
N SER A 123 28.92 2.73 3.89
CA SER A 123 28.89 1.31 3.45
C SER A 123 28.19 0.32 4.40
N SER A 124 27.26 0.82 5.23
CA SER A 124 26.44 -0.03 6.12
C SER A 124 25.11 -0.48 5.51
N ALA A 125 25.06 -0.61 4.18
CA ALA A 125 23.90 -1.09 3.43
C ALA A 125 22.59 -0.28 3.57
N LYS A 126 22.63 0.95 4.12
CA LYS A 126 21.42 1.78 4.30
C LYS A 126 20.72 2.10 2.98
N THR A 127 21.50 2.54 1.99
CA THR A 127 20.98 2.89 0.66
C THR A 127 20.45 1.66 -0.06
N ASP A 128 21.17 0.53 0.04
CA ASP A 128 20.75 -0.73 -0.59
C ASP A 128 19.45 -1.25 0.02
N LEU A 129 19.29 -1.10 1.35
CA LEU A 129 18.04 -1.45 2.02
C LEU A 129 16.87 -0.58 1.54
N ILE A 130 17.05 0.74 1.45
CA ILE A 130 16.01 1.64 0.94
C ILE A 130 15.66 1.31 -0.52
N ASN A 131 16.66 1.09 -1.35
CA ASN A 131 16.45 0.70 -2.76
C ASN A 131 15.66 -0.60 -2.87
N LEU A 132 16.00 -1.58 -2.05
CA LEU A 132 15.32 -2.87 -2.01
C LEU A 132 13.86 -2.76 -1.55
N MET A 133 13.60 -1.94 -0.53
CA MET A 133 12.24 -1.63 -0.06
C MET A 133 11.44 -0.89 -1.13
N SER A 134 12.02 0.11 -1.78
CA SER A 134 11.38 0.85 -2.86
C SER A 134 11.05 -0.05 -4.05
N TYR A 135 11.99 -0.87 -4.48
CA TYR A 135 11.78 -1.86 -5.53
C TYR A 135 10.67 -2.86 -5.17
N THR A 136 10.64 -3.28 -3.91
CA THR A 136 9.60 -4.17 -3.39
C THR A 136 8.21 -3.52 -3.48
N LEU A 137 8.11 -2.23 -3.12
CA LEU A 137 6.87 -1.47 -3.22
C LEU A 137 6.42 -1.26 -4.68
N ASP A 138 7.36 -0.95 -5.58
CA ASP A 138 7.08 -0.83 -7.01
C ASP A 138 6.57 -2.16 -7.58
N GLY A 139 7.22 -3.26 -7.23
CA GLY A 139 6.79 -4.61 -7.61
C GLY A 139 5.39 -4.96 -7.09
N PHE A 140 5.08 -4.59 -5.84
CA PHE A 140 3.73 -4.75 -5.30
C PHE A 140 2.69 -3.97 -6.12
N GLY A 141 3.03 -2.77 -6.57
CA GLY A 141 2.17 -1.94 -7.43
C GLY A 141 1.85 -2.57 -8.80
N THR A 142 2.59 -3.59 -9.24
CA THR A 142 2.29 -4.33 -10.48
C THR A 142 1.26 -5.43 -10.28
N LEU A 143 0.96 -5.79 -9.05
CA LEU A 143 -0.04 -6.78 -8.71
C LEU A 143 -1.44 -6.13 -8.61
N PRO A 144 -2.50 -6.87 -8.90
CA PRO A 144 -3.87 -6.37 -8.72
C PRO A 144 -4.15 -5.87 -7.29
N GLU A 145 -3.60 -6.57 -6.28
CA GLU A 145 -3.75 -6.20 -4.86
C GLU A 145 -3.05 -4.89 -4.51
N GLY A 146 -2.03 -4.54 -5.28
CA GLY A 146 -1.22 -3.33 -5.11
C GLY A 146 -1.62 -2.20 -6.05
N GLU A 147 -2.65 -2.34 -6.85
CA GLU A 147 -3.05 -1.33 -7.82
C GLU A 147 -3.54 -0.05 -7.14
N LEU A 148 -3.24 1.09 -7.76
CA LEU A 148 -3.66 2.40 -7.28
C LEU A 148 -4.68 3.00 -8.24
N TYR A 149 -5.76 3.48 -7.67
CA TYR A 149 -6.77 4.25 -8.37
C TYR A 149 -6.69 5.72 -7.99
N THR A 150 -6.94 6.59 -8.96
CA THR A 150 -7.13 8.02 -8.74
C THR A 150 -8.43 8.47 -9.40
N VAL A 151 -8.92 9.65 -9.00
CA VAL A 151 -10.17 10.18 -9.52
C VAL A 151 -9.91 11.01 -10.77
N LYS A 152 -10.70 10.74 -11.81
CA LYS A 152 -10.84 11.56 -13.01
C LYS A 152 -12.23 12.17 -13.02
N PHE A 153 -12.31 13.50 -13.09
CA PHE A 153 -13.56 14.25 -13.18
C PHE A 153 -13.94 14.42 -14.64
N ASN A 154 -15.16 14.05 -14.97
CA ASN A 154 -15.74 14.34 -16.29
C ASN A 154 -16.52 15.66 -16.20
N LEU A 155 -16.03 16.69 -16.89
CA LEU A 155 -16.54 18.06 -16.86
C LEU A 155 -17.31 18.43 -18.13
N LYS A 156 -17.61 17.50 -19.03
CA LYS A 156 -18.20 17.77 -20.35
C LYS A 156 -19.47 18.62 -20.27
N GLU A 157 -20.32 18.40 -19.27
CA GLU A 157 -21.55 19.17 -19.08
C GLU A 157 -21.31 20.61 -18.56
N ASN A 158 -20.14 20.87 -17.97
CA ASN A 158 -19.76 22.15 -17.35
C ASN A 158 -18.44 22.67 -17.89
N SER A 159 -18.03 22.28 -19.09
CA SER A 159 -16.74 22.64 -19.68
C SER A 159 -16.53 24.17 -19.76
N ASP A 160 -17.59 24.94 -19.97
CA ASP A 160 -17.54 26.40 -20.03
C ASP A 160 -17.10 27.04 -18.71
N LEU A 161 -17.44 26.39 -17.57
CA LEU A 161 -17.02 26.85 -16.24
C LEU A 161 -15.55 26.51 -15.94
N PHE A 162 -14.99 25.57 -16.67
CA PHE A 162 -13.62 25.07 -16.46
C PHE A 162 -12.70 25.35 -17.67
N TYR A 163 -12.85 26.51 -18.30
CA TYR A 163 -11.99 26.96 -19.42
C TYR A 163 -11.95 25.98 -20.61
N GLY A 164 -13.06 25.28 -20.87
CA GLY A 164 -13.15 24.31 -21.95
C GLY A 164 -12.51 22.96 -21.68
N LEU A 165 -12.10 22.68 -20.44
CA LEU A 165 -11.59 21.35 -20.06
C LEU A 165 -12.74 20.35 -19.97
N GLU A 166 -12.63 19.24 -20.67
CA GLU A 166 -13.61 18.18 -20.64
C GLU A 166 -13.35 17.15 -19.53
N GLU A 167 -12.09 16.94 -19.19
CA GLU A 167 -11.65 15.98 -18.18
C GLU A 167 -10.50 16.54 -17.35
N VAL A 168 -10.49 16.25 -16.05
CA VAL A 168 -9.41 16.63 -15.13
C VAL A 168 -9.10 15.45 -14.21
N ILE A 169 -7.82 15.05 -14.18
CA ILE A 169 -7.32 14.06 -13.23
C ILE A 169 -6.93 14.79 -11.94
N CYS A 170 -7.22 14.19 -10.79
CA CYS A 170 -6.80 14.73 -9.50
C CYS A 170 -5.28 14.97 -9.49
N PRO A 171 -4.80 16.22 -9.34
CA PRO A 171 -3.36 16.54 -9.43
C PRO A 171 -2.54 15.93 -8.29
N ALA A 172 -3.17 15.60 -7.15
CA ALA A 172 -2.54 14.92 -6.03
C ALA A 172 -2.59 13.39 -6.14
N HIS A 173 -3.26 12.86 -7.17
CA HIS A 173 -3.47 11.42 -7.35
C HIS A 173 -4.02 10.71 -6.11
N GLU A 174 -4.96 11.37 -5.43
CA GLU A 174 -5.57 10.84 -4.22
C GLU A 174 -6.41 9.59 -4.45
N ASN A 175 -6.48 8.74 -3.42
CA ASN A 175 -7.34 7.56 -3.43
C ASN A 175 -8.82 7.99 -3.52
N PRO A 176 -9.66 7.32 -4.32
CA PRO A 176 -11.08 7.65 -4.46
C PRO A 176 -11.86 7.70 -3.14
N LEU A 177 -11.47 6.94 -2.12
CA LEU A 177 -12.09 6.98 -0.81
C LEU A 177 -12.00 8.36 -0.14
N ASN A 178 -10.96 9.14 -0.45
CA ASN A 178 -10.77 10.47 0.11
C ASN A 178 -11.78 11.52 -0.39
N PHE A 179 -12.53 11.20 -1.43
CA PHE A 179 -13.60 12.05 -1.97
C PHE A 179 -14.97 11.76 -1.36
N LEU A 180 -15.09 10.71 -0.58
CA LEU A 180 -16.34 10.36 0.06
C LEU A 180 -16.51 11.10 1.39
N PRO A 181 -17.76 11.46 1.76
CA PRO A 181 -18.06 11.93 3.10
C PRO A 181 -17.64 10.92 4.15
N ARG A 182 -17.09 11.40 5.27
CA ARG A 182 -16.55 10.53 6.35
C ARG A 182 -17.55 9.49 6.86
N ASP A 183 -18.83 9.88 6.96
CA ASP A 183 -19.87 8.97 7.43
C ASP A 183 -20.10 7.80 6.46
N LYS A 184 -20.05 8.09 5.15
CA LYS A 184 -20.14 7.03 4.13
C LYS A 184 -18.93 6.11 4.12
N VAL A 185 -17.73 6.65 4.33
CA VAL A 185 -16.51 5.83 4.46
C VAL A 185 -16.61 4.93 5.68
N ARG A 186 -17.06 5.44 6.83
CA ARG A 186 -17.27 4.62 8.04
C ARG A 186 -18.29 3.50 7.83
N GLU A 187 -19.40 3.81 7.18
CA GLU A 187 -20.41 2.80 6.85
C GLU A 187 -19.84 1.71 5.93
N LEU A 188 -19.08 2.11 4.90
CA LEU A 188 -18.42 1.20 3.99
C LEU A 188 -17.42 0.28 4.71
N LEU A 189 -16.59 0.86 5.56
CA LEU A 189 -15.61 0.11 6.35
C LEU A 189 -16.25 -0.87 7.34
N LYS A 190 -17.39 -0.49 7.95
CA LYS A 190 -18.16 -1.41 8.78
C LYS A 190 -18.64 -2.62 7.98
N LYS A 191 -19.20 -2.40 6.79
CA LYS A 191 -19.62 -3.50 5.91
C LYS A 191 -18.44 -4.41 5.54
N VAL A 192 -17.30 -3.84 5.15
CA VAL A 192 -16.09 -4.60 4.84
C VAL A 192 -15.64 -5.44 6.04
N ASN A 193 -15.63 -4.88 7.25
CA ASN A 193 -15.25 -5.61 8.45
C ASN A 193 -16.24 -6.74 8.80
N GLU A 194 -17.54 -6.52 8.63
CA GLU A 194 -18.58 -7.52 8.87
C GLU A 194 -18.51 -8.68 7.86
N GLU A 195 -18.35 -8.37 6.58
CA GLU A 195 -18.29 -9.37 5.50
C GLU A 195 -17.02 -10.23 5.56
N LEU A 196 -15.89 -9.62 5.91
CA LEU A 196 -14.59 -10.31 5.97
C LEU A 196 -14.24 -10.83 7.36
N SER A 197 -15.14 -10.70 8.34
CA SER A 197 -14.94 -11.16 9.73
C SER A 197 -13.71 -10.56 10.42
N PHE A 198 -13.36 -9.30 10.09
CA PHE A 198 -12.30 -8.59 10.81
C PHE A 198 -12.75 -8.27 12.23
N THR A 199 -11.88 -8.59 13.21
CA THR A 199 -12.21 -8.50 14.63
C THR A 199 -12.01 -7.11 15.22
N ASP A 200 -11.34 -6.20 14.51
CA ASP A 200 -10.98 -4.88 15.01
C ASP A 200 -11.50 -3.75 14.10
N GLU A 201 -11.95 -2.67 14.70
CA GLU A 201 -12.51 -1.52 13.98
C GLU A 201 -11.45 -0.83 13.10
N PHE A 202 -11.77 -0.70 11.83
CA PHE A 202 -10.95 0.04 10.86
C PHE A 202 -11.28 1.53 11.00
N ASP A 203 -10.39 2.29 11.61
CA ASP A 203 -10.54 3.74 11.73
C ASP A 203 -9.58 4.46 10.79
N THR A 204 -9.85 4.39 9.48
CA THR A 204 -9.22 5.26 8.51
C THR A 204 -9.98 6.56 8.44
N VAL A 205 -9.38 7.62 8.93
CA VAL A 205 -9.85 8.98 8.66
C VAL A 205 -9.31 9.37 7.29
N CYS A 206 -10.12 9.24 6.27
CA CYS A 206 -9.83 9.87 5.00
C CYS A 206 -9.80 11.39 5.19
N ILE A 207 -8.65 11.99 4.98
CA ILE A 207 -8.54 13.45 4.81
C ILE A 207 -8.82 13.67 3.35
N GLY A 208 -9.86 14.45 3.02
CA GLY A 208 -10.16 14.78 1.64
C GLY A 208 -8.95 15.41 0.94
N CYS A 209 -8.83 15.20 -0.36
CA CYS A 209 -7.78 15.84 -1.15
C CYS A 209 -7.89 17.37 -1.01
N PRO A 210 -6.83 18.06 -0.56
CA PRO A 210 -6.87 19.50 -0.37
C PRO A 210 -7.05 20.28 -1.68
N HIS A 211 -6.83 19.62 -2.82
CA HIS A 211 -6.96 20.24 -4.14
C HIS A 211 -8.32 20.01 -4.81
N CYS A 212 -9.00 18.93 -4.48
CA CYS A 212 -10.21 18.49 -5.17
C CYS A 212 -11.43 18.35 -4.26
N SER A 213 -11.25 18.32 -2.93
CA SER A 213 -12.40 18.17 -2.04
C SER A 213 -13.19 19.47 -2.02
N LEU A 214 -14.42 19.40 -2.47
CA LEU A 214 -15.45 20.37 -2.18
C LEU A 214 -15.84 20.21 -0.69
N ASN A 215 -14.89 20.56 0.19
CA ASN A 215 -15.15 20.58 1.62
C ASN A 215 -15.78 21.92 1.96
N GLU A 216 -17.07 21.93 2.00
CA GLU A 216 -17.86 22.75 2.93
C GLU A 216 -18.92 21.87 3.59
#